data_e8ee429af015eea6129cce6328d8055b
#
_entry.id   e8ee429af015eea6129cce6328d8055b
#
_cell.length_a   1.000
_cell.length_b   1.000
_cell.length_c   1.000
_cell.angle_alpha   90.00
_cell.angle_beta   90.00
_cell.angle_gamma   90.00
#
_symmetry.space_group_name_H-M   'P 1'
#
loop_
_entity.id
_entity.type
_entity.pdbx_description
1 polymer ?
#
loop_
_entity_poly.entity_id
_entity_poly.type
_entity_poly.pdbx_seq_one_letter_code
_entity_poly.pdbx_strand_id
1 'polypeptide(L)'
;MEYLIAAQDVLVAAAADLEGIGSALAAANRAAEAPTTGLLAAGADEVSAAIASLFSGNAQAYQALSAQAAAFHQQFVRALSSAAGSYAAAEAANASPMQAVLDVVNGPTQLLLGRPLIGDGANGGPGQNGGDGGLLYGNGGNGGSSSTPGQPGGRGGAAGLIGNGGAGGAGGPGANGGAGGNGGWLFGNGGLGGNGGAATQIGGNGGNGGHGGNAGLWGNGGAGGAGAAGAAGANGQNPVSHQVTHATDGADGTTGPDGNGTDAGSGSNAVNPGVGGGAGGIGGDGTNLGQTDVSGGAGGDGGDGANFASGGAGGNGGAAQSGFGDAVGGNGGAGGNGGAGGGGGLGGAGGSANVANAGNSIGGNGGAGGNGGIGAPGGAGGAGGNANQDNPPGGNSTGGNGGAGGDGGVGASADVGGAGGFGGSGGRGGLLLGTGGAGGDGGVGGDGGIGAQGGSGGNGGNGGIGADGMANQDGDGGDGGNGGDGGAGGAGGVGGNGGTGGAGGLFGQSGSPGSGGYLLDEPPDMTPSFP
;
A
#
# COMPACT_ATOMS: atom_id res chain seq x y z
N MET A 1 -51.87 10.95 30.32
CA MET A 1 -50.47 11.25 30.69
C MET A 1 -49.61 10.73 29.56
N GLU A 2 -48.97 11.62 28.84
CA GLU A 2 -47.95 11.21 27.85
C GLU A 2 -46.74 10.71 28.62
N TYR A 3 -46.37 9.44 28.43
CA TYR A 3 -45.11 8.91 28.97
C TYR A 3 -43.96 9.40 28.07
N LEU A 4 -43.12 10.27 28.60
CA LEU A 4 -41.86 10.62 27.96
C LEU A 4 -40.90 9.44 28.17
N ILE A 5 -40.70 8.64 27.14
CA ILE A 5 -39.65 7.60 27.14
C ILE A 5 -38.35 8.29 26.75
N ALA A 6 -37.53 8.61 27.72
CA ALA A 6 -36.16 9.11 27.45
C ALA A 6 -35.27 7.89 27.13
N ALA A 7 -34.71 7.84 25.91
CA ALA A 7 -33.74 6.84 25.53
C ALA A 7 -32.42 7.14 26.27
N GLN A 8 -32.24 6.59 27.47
CA GLN A 8 -31.09 6.81 28.34
C GLN A 8 -29.76 6.49 27.64
N ASP A 9 -29.72 5.37 26.91
CA ASP A 9 -28.53 4.91 26.21
C ASP A 9 -28.08 5.93 25.16
N VAL A 10 -29.04 6.61 24.50
CA VAL A 10 -28.76 7.69 23.53
C VAL A 10 -28.17 8.91 24.23
N LEU A 11 -28.65 9.25 25.44
CA LEU A 11 -28.10 10.38 26.22
C LEU A 11 -26.67 10.08 26.69
N VAL A 12 -26.39 8.86 27.13
CA VAL A 12 -25.06 8.43 27.54
C VAL A 12 -24.11 8.42 26.35
N ALA A 13 -24.53 7.86 25.21
CA ALA A 13 -23.76 7.87 23.98
C ALA A 13 -23.45 9.32 23.51
N ALA A 14 -24.48 10.19 23.49
CA ALA A 14 -24.30 11.60 23.13
C ALA A 14 -23.34 12.34 24.07
N ALA A 15 -23.36 12.04 25.36
CA ALA A 15 -22.41 12.63 26.33
C ALA A 15 -20.98 12.17 26.05
N ALA A 16 -20.77 10.89 25.71
CA ALA A 16 -19.45 10.34 25.35
C ALA A 16 -18.93 10.92 24.04
N ASP A 17 -19.78 11.06 23.02
CA ASP A 17 -19.42 11.66 21.73
C ASP A 17 -19.01 13.14 21.90
N LEU A 18 -19.77 13.90 22.70
CA LEU A 18 -19.43 15.27 23.03
C LEU A 18 -18.11 15.38 23.78
N GLU A 19 -17.84 14.48 24.74
CA GLU A 19 -16.55 14.43 25.44
C GLU A 19 -15.39 14.19 24.47
N GLY A 20 -15.57 13.27 23.52
CA GLY A 20 -14.63 12.99 22.43
C GLY A 20 -14.35 14.22 21.57
N ILE A 21 -15.39 14.94 21.14
CA ILE A 21 -15.27 16.19 20.37
C ILE A 21 -14.48 17.25 21.18
N GLY A 22 -14.81 17.43 22.45
CA GLY A 22 -14.12 18.38 23.33
C GLY A 22 -12.63 18.05 23.49
N SER A 23 -12.30 16.78 23.62
CA SER A 23 -10.92 16.29 23.71
C SER A 23 -10.14 16.55 22.42
N ALA A 24 -10.72 16.22 21.27
CA ALA A 24 -10.10 16.45 19.97
C ALA A 24 -9.87 17.95 19.69
N LEU A 25 -10.84 18.81 20.02
CA LEU A 25 -10.72 20.25 19.88
C LEU A 25 -9.64 20.84 20.79
N ALA A 26 -9.56 20.38 22.04
CA ALA A 26 -8.52 20.80 22.99
C ALA A 26 -7.12 20.38 22.52
N ALA A 27 -6.98 19.21 21.91
CA ALA A 27 -5.71 18.75 21.32
C ALA A 27 -5.30 19.60 20.12
N ALA A 28 -6.23 19.91 19.22
CA ALA A 28 -5.99 20.78 18.07
C ALA A 28 -5.60 22.21 18.47
N ASN A 29 -6.30 22.80 19.45
CA ASN A 29 -6.01 24.15 19.96
C ASN A 29 -4.63 24.21 20.62
N ARG A 30 -4.23 23.18 21.37
CA ARG A 30 -2.90 23.08 21.97
C ARG A 30 -1.80 22.95 20.92
N ALA A 31 -2.04 22.18 19.86
CA ALA A 31 -1.09 22.05 18.76
C ALA A 31 -0.91 23.37 17.97
N ALA A 32 -1.99 24.16 17.84
CA ALA A 32 -1.97 25.45 17.16
C ALA A 32 -1.40 26.61 18.02
N GLU A 33 -1.30 26.47 19.33
CA GLU A 33 -0.95 27.55 20.26
C GLU A 33 0.42 28.15 19.95
N ALA A 34 1.48 27.36 19.98
CA ALA A 34 2.86 27.84 19.78
C ALA A 34 3.10 28.47 18.41
N PRO A 35 2.69 27.86 17.27
CA PRO A 35 2.95 28.44 15.95
C PRO A 35 2.13 29.69 15.65
N THR A 36 1.00 29.92 16.35
CA THR A 36 0.13 31.08 16.07
C THR A 36 0.34 32.24 17.04
N THR A 37 0.67 31.98 18.32
CA THR A 37 0.90 33.04 19.32
C THR A 37 2.32 33.61 19.27
N GLY A 38 3.28 32.86 18.70
CA GLY A 38 4.69 33.26 18.57
C GLY A 38 5.09 33.54 17.11
N LEU A 39 4.23 34.17 16.31
CA LEU A 39 4.49 34.44 14.90
C LEU A 39 5.67 35.41 14.71
N LEU A 40 6.67 34.99 13.94
CA LEU A 40 7.81 35.82 13.58
C LEU A 40 7.46 36.78 12.43
N ALA A 41 8.01 38.01 12.47
CA ALA A 41 7.89 38.94 11.36
C ALA A 41 8.50 38.36 10.08
N ALA A 42 7.81 38.54 8.92
CA ALA A 42 8.26 38.04 7.63
C ALA A 42 9.50 38.80 7.09
N GLY A 43 9.75 40.01 7.58
CA GLY A 43 10.90 40.85 7.25
C GLY A 43 11.34 41.69 8.45
N ALA A 44 12.52 42.30 8.35
CA ALA A 44 13.07 43.14 9.43
C ALA A 44 12.57 44.62 9.28
N ASP A 45 11.27 44.80 9.02
CA ASP A 45 10.62 46.10 8.87
C ASP A 45 9.44 46.26 9.84
N GLU A 46 9.05 47.50 10.09
CA GLU A 46 8.03 47.86 11.08
C GLU A 46 6.63 47.35 10.68
N VAL A 47 6.35 47.22 9.37
CA VAL A 47 5.06 46.76 8.88
C VAL A 47 4.93 45.25 9.12
N SER A 48 5.96 44.48 8.79
CA SER A 48 6.03 43.03 9.04
C SER A 48 5.92 42.73 10.55
N ALA A 49 6.60 43.54 11.41
CA ALA A 49 6.51 43.40 12.86
C ALA A 49 5.11 43.74 13.39
N ALA A 50 4.47 44.78 12.89
CA ALA A 50 3.10 45.15 13.27
C ALA A 50 2.09 44.08 12.87
N ILE A 51 2.21 43.50 11.68
CA ILE A 51 1.35 42.42 11.19
C ILE A 51 1.53 41.16 12.06
N ALA A 52 2.76 40.77 12.35
CA ALA A 52 3.05 39.61 13.21
C ALA A 52 2.44 39.81 14.62
N SER A 53 2.56 41.01 15.19
CA SER A 53 1.97 41.36 16.48
C SER A 53 0.44 41.30 16.46
N LEU A 54 -0.20 41.78 15.40
CA LEU A 54 -1.66 41.72 15.23
C LEU A 54 -2.16 40.27 15.20
N PHE A 55 -1.52 39.40 14.41
CA PHE A 55 -1.93 37.99 14.33
C PHE A 55 -1.65 37.23 15.64
N SER A 56 -0.50 37.49 16.29
CA SER A 56 -0.19 36.89 17.60
C SER A 56 -1.17 37.33 18.66
N GLY A 57 -1.56 38.62 18.68
CA GLY A 57 -2.59 39.15 19.58
C GLY A 57 -3.96 38.52 19.34
N ASN A 58 -4.37 38.36 18.09
CA ASN A 58 -5.61 37.67 17.75
C ASN A 58 -5.59 36.18 18.17
N ALA A 59 -4.45 35.51 17.98
CA ALA A 59 -4.30 34.12 18.42
C ALA A 59 -4.40 33.98 19.93
N GLN A 60 -3.82 34.92 20.72
CA GLN A 60 -3.96 34.95 22.19
C GLN A 60 -5.42 35.18 22.62
N ALA A 61 -6.13 36.09 21.96
CA ALA A 61 -7.56 36.32 22.23
C ALA A 61 -8.40 35.08 21.91
N TYR A 62 -8.09 34.37 20.82
CA TYR A 62 -8.72 33.11 20.48
C TYR A 62 -8.46 32.02 21.53
N GLN A 63 -7.23 31.88 22.04
CA GLN A 63 -6.92 30.92 23.10
C GLN A 63 -7.70 31.21 24.39
N ALA A 64 -7.86 32.48 24.76
CA ALA A 64 -8.67 32.84 25.93
C ALA A 64 -10.16 32.47 25.73
N LEU A 65 -10.72 32.71 24.55
CA LEU A 65 -12.08 32.32 24.21
C LEU A 65 -12.23 30.79 24.19
N SER A 66 -11.27 30.09 23.61
CA SER A 66 -11.21 28.64 23.56
C SER A 66 -11.21 27.99 24.96
N ALA A 67 -10.49 28.58 25.93
CA ALA A 67 -10.50 28.12 27.32
C ALA A 67 -11.89 28.27 27.98
N GLN A 68 -12.59 29.37 27.68
CA GLN A 68 -13.97 29.56 28.18
C GLN A 68 -14.95 28.58 27.55
N ALA A 69 -14.83 28.37 26.23
CA ALA A 69 -15.65 27.39 25.51
C ALA A 69 -15.41 25.95 26.05
N ALA A 70 -14.17 25.59 26.33
CA ALA A 70 -13.82 24.30 26.92
C ALA A 70 -14.42 24.11 28.33
N ALA A 71 -14.40 25.14 29.17
CA ALA A 71 -15.03 25.10 30.48
C ALA A 71 -16.56 24.93 30.40
N PHE A 72 -17.21 25.67 29.50
CA PHE A 72 -18.65 25.51 29.23
C PHE A 72 -18.98 24.11 28.71
N HIS A 73 -18.20 23.61 27.77
CA HIS A 73 -18.39 22.29 27.20
C HIS A 73 -18.30 21.19 28.26
N GLN A 74 -17.30 21.25 29.15
CA GLN A 74 -17.18 20.31 30.27
C GLN A 74 -18.37 20.38 31.24
N GLN A 75 -18.88 21.57 31.52
CA GLN A 75 -20.07 21.72 32.36
C GLN A 75 -21.31 21.13 31.70
N PHE A 76 -21.46 21.33 30.38
CA PHE A 76 -22.57 20.80 29.61
C PHE A 76 -22.56 19.27 29.57
N VAL A 77 -21.40 18.66 29.29
CA VAL A 77 -21.24 17.19 29.29
C VAL A 77 -21.56 16.58 30.66
N ARG A 78 -21.09 17.21 31.75
CA ARG A 78 -21.42 16.78 33.13
C ARG A 78 -22.92 16.88 33.42
N ALA A 79 -23.55 17.97 33.02
CA ALA A 79 -24.99 18.15 33.21
C ALA A 79 -25.81 17.10 32.44
N LEU A 80 -25.40 16.80 31.20
CA LEU A 80 -26.04 15.78 30.36
C LEU A 80 -25.89 14.38 30.99
N SER A 81 -24.68 14.03 31.45
CA SER A 81 -24.42 12.76 32.16
C SER A 81 -25.21 12.65 33.48
N SER A 82 -25.32 13.74 34.22
CA SER A 82 -26.13 13.78 35.44
C SER A 82 -27.61 13.61 35.17
N ALA A 83 -28.13 14.23 34.10
CA ALA A 83 -29.52 14.06 33.65
C ALA A 83 -29.79 12.59 33.27
N ALA A 84 -28.91 11.95 32.50
CA ALA A 84 -29.02 10.54 32.17
C ALA A 84 -29.06 9.65 33.42
N GLY A 85 -28.20 9.91 34.42
CA GLY A 85 -28.21 9.20 35.70
C GLY A 85 -29.50 9.42 36.50
N SER A 86 -30.10 10.62 36.45
CA SER A 86 -31.37 10.90 37.13
C SER A 86 -32.53 10.13 36.52
N TYR A 87 -32.57 10.02 35.18
CA TYR A 87 -33.56 9.20 34.48
C TYR A 87 -33.38 7.70 34.82
N ALA A 88 -32.14 7.19 34.88
CA ALA A 88 -31.86 5.82 35.30
C ALA A 88 -32.36 5.53 36.72
N ALA A 89 -32.11 6.42 37.65
CA ALA A 89 -32.55 6.27 39.03
C ALA A 89 -34.09 6.28 39.16
N ALA A 90 -34.76 7.17 38.40
CA ALA A 90 -36.23 7.21 38.38
C ALA A 90 -36.84 5.94 37.76
N GLU A 91 -36.24 5.41 36.71
CA GLU A 91 -36.69 4.19 36.05
C GLU A 91 -36.45 2.97 36.96
N ALA A 92 -35.31 2.88 37.63
CA ALA A 92 -35.03 1.85 38.62
C ALA A 92 -36.02 1.88 39.82
N ALA A 93 -36.38 3.08 40.29
CA ALA A 93 -37.38 3.22 41.36
C ALA A 93 -38.78 2.78 40.93
N ASN A 94 -39.15 3.00 39.66
CA ASN A 94 -40.43 2.53 39.11
C ASN A 94 -40.42 1.01 38.81
N ALA A 95 -39.27 0.44 38.46
CA ALA A 95 -39.13 -1.00 38.19
C ALA A 95 -39.15 -1.86 39.45
N SER A 96 -38.81 -1.32 40.60
CA SER A 96 -38.63 -2.05 41.86
C SER A 96 -39.83 -2.88 42.33
N PRO A 97 -41.08 -2.40 42.32
CA PRO A 97 -42.24 -3.23 42.72
C PRO A 97 -42.55 -4.35 41.74
N MET A 98 -42.41 -4.10 40.44
CA MET A 98 -42.62 -5.11 39.40
C MET A 98 -41.52 -6.16 39.46
N GLN A 99 -40.27 -5.78 39.74
CA GLN A 99 -39.15 -6.71 39.86
C GLN A 99 -39.38 -7.69 41.02
N ALA A 100 -39.89 -7.26 42.16
CA ALA A 100 -40.21 -8.15 43.29
C ALA A 100 -41.25 -9.22 42.93
N VAL A 101 -42.26 -8.88 42.13
CA VAL A 101 -43.24 -9.86 41.61
C VAL A 101 -42.57 -10.81 40.61
N LEU A 102 -41.72 -10.28 39.70
CA LEU A 102 -40.99 -11.08 38.73
C LEU A 102 -40.01 -12.05 39.40
N ASP A 103 -39.36 -11.64 40.48
CA ASP A 103 -38.43 -12.49 41.24
C ASP A 103 -39.16 -13.71 41.87
N VAL A 104 -40.36 -13.51 42.37
CA VAL A 104 -41.19 -14.62 42.89
C VAL A 104 -41.62 -15.56 41.77
N VAL A 105 -42.03 -15.02 40.61
CA VAL A 105 -42.49 -15.81 39.45
C VAL A 105 -41.33 -16.53 38.76
N ASN A 106 -40.19 -15.88 38.66
CA ASN A 106 -39.01 -16.39 37.95
C ASN A 106 -38.13 -17.30 38.83
N GLY A 107 -38.17 -17.14 40.14
CA GLY A 107 -37.30 -17.87 41.08
C GLY A 107 -37.23 -19.38 40.83
N PRO A 108 -38.36 -20.10 40.75
CA PRO A 108 -38.35 -21.54 40.51
C PRO A 108 -37.73 -21.94 39.18
N THR A 109 -38.04 -21.23 38.08
CA THR A 109 -37.49 -21.54 36.74
C THR A 109 -36.04 -21.14 36.59
N GLN A 110 -35.63 -20.05 37.21
CA GLN A 110 -34.23 -19.62 37.25
C GLN A 110 -33.36 -20.65 38.01
N LEU A 111 -33.85 -21.17 39.13
CA LEU A 111 -33.12 -22.16 39.93
C LEU A 111 -33.01 -23.52 39.22
N LEU A 112 -34.09 -23.97 38.56
CA LEU A 112 -34.17 -25.32 37.95
C LEU A 112 -33.62 -25.37 36.53
N LEU A 113 -33.80 -24.31 35.74
CA LEU A 113 -33.51 -24.26 34.29
C LEU A 113 -32.52 -23.19 33.88
N GLY A 114 -32.05 -22.34 34.82
CA GLY A 114 -31.13 -21.26 34.56
C GLY A 114 -31.71 -20.11 33.67
N ARG A 115 -33.07 -20.09 33.50
CA ARG A 115 -33.80 -19.09 32.72
C ARG A 115 -35.02 -18.58 33.45
N PRO A 116 -35.37 -17.27 33.32
CA PRO A 116 -36.62 -16.77 33.87
C PRO A 116 -37.82 -17.34 33.13
N LEU A 117 -38.96 -17.39 33.77
CA LEU A 117 -40.23 -17.72 33.13
C LEU A 117 -40.73 -16.57 32.26
N ILE A 118 -40.63 -15.35 32.80
CA ILE A 118 -41.03 -14.08 32.16
C ILE A 118 -39.89 -13.07 32.29
N GLY A 119 -39.52 -12.42 31.21
CA GLY A 119 -38.51 -11.35 31.19
C GLY A 119 -37.63 -11.43 29.95
N ASP A 120 -37.11 -10.30 29.55
CA ASP A 120 -36.20 -10.20 28.40
C ASP A 120 -34.80 -10.69 28.79
N GLY A 121 -34.09 -11.24 27.82
CA GLY A 121 -32.67 -11.59 27.95
C GLY A 121 -31.81 -10.35 28.07
N ALA A 122 -30.76 -10.40 28.89
CA ALA A 122 -29.79 -9.30 29.00
C ALA A 122 -29.03 -9.12 27.70
N ASN A 123 -28.76 -7.87 27.32
CA ASN A 123 -27.88 -7.56 26.20
C ASN A 123 -26.44 -7.98 26.50
N GLY A 124 -25.74 -8.49 25.51
CA GLY A 124 -24.32 -8.85 25.62
C GLY A 124 -23.44 -7.62 25.70
N GLY A 125 -22.37 -7.69 26.50
CA GLY A 125 -21.26 -6.73 26.44
C GLY A 125 -20.49 -6.84 25.10
N PRO A 126 -19.51 -5.99 24.83
CA PRO A 126 -18.78 -5.96 23.56
C PRO A 126 -18.27 -7.35 23.13
N GLY A 127 -18.70 -7.81 21.95
CA GLY A 127 -18.39 -9.13 21.42
C GLY A 127 -19.03 -10.31 22.16
N GLN A 128 -19.87 -10.08 23.18
CA GLN A 128 -20.54 -11.13 23.96
C GLN A 128 -21.94 -11.42 23.45
N ASN A 129 -22.38 -12.64 23.65
CA ASN A 129 -23.73 -13.03 23.27
C ASN A 129 -24.77 -12.36 24.16
N GLY A 130 -25.92 -12.04 23.59
CA GLY A 130 -27.12 -11.70 24.36
C GLY A 130 -27.66 -12.89 25.12
N GLY A 131 -28.29 -12.65 26.26
CA GLY A 131 -28.98 -13.65 27.06
C GLY A 131 -30.28 -14.10 26.41
N ASP A 132 -30.69 -15.34 26.66
CA ASP A 132 -32.01 -15.84 26.23
C ASP A 132 -33.15 -15.18 27.02
N GLY A 133 -34.24 -14.89 26.34
CA GLY A 133 -35.48 -14.41 26.97
C GLY A 133 -36.19 -15.47 27.80
N GLY A 134 -37.25 -15.07 28.50
CA GLY A 134 -38.05 -15.95 29.36
C GLY A 134 -38.64 -17.15 28.62
N LEU A 135 -38.85 -18.24 29.36
CA LEU A 135 -39.40 -19.47 28.78
C LEU A 135 -40.81 -19.30 28.22
N LEU A 136 -41.66 -18.53 28.90
CA LEU A 136 -43.05 -18.30 28.49
C LEU A 136 -43.17 -16.99 27.69
N TYR A 137 -42.58 -15.91 28.19
CA TYR A 137 -42.67 -14.57 27.59
C TYR A 137 -41.39 -13.78 27.81
N GLY A 138 -40.90 -13.19 26.74
CA GLY A 138 -39.72 -12.29 26.75
C GLY A 138 -38.90 -12.42 25.49
N ASN A 139 -38.28 -11.30 25.10
CA ASN A 139 -37.39 -11.24 23.95
C ASN A 139 -36.00 -11.74 24.30
N GLY A 140 -35.27 -12.26 23.33
CA GLY A 140 -33.85 -12.49 23.49
C GLY A 140 -33.07 -11.17 23.57
N GLY A 141 -32.02 -11.12 24.39
CA GLY A 141 -31.10 -9.98 24.47
C GLY A 141 -30.29 -9.82 23.19
N ASN A 142 -29.91 -8.60 22.83
CA ASN A 142 -29.05 -8.35 21.69
C ASN A 142 -27.62 -8.81 21.98
N GLY A 143 -26.94 -9.33 20.96
CA GLY A 143 -25.51 -9.58 21.01
C GLY A 143 -24.74 -8.27 21.00
N GLY A 144 -23.62 -8.21 21.75
CA GLY A 144 -22.76 -7.03 21.83
C GLY A 144 -21.94 -6.86 20.54
N SER A 145 -21.89 -5.65 20.01
CA SER A 145 -20.97 -5.31 18.92
C SER A 145 -19.54 -5.29 19.43
N SER A 146 -18.56 -5.60 18.58
CA SER A 146 -17.14 -5.52 18.89
C SER A 146 -16.49 -4.34 18.18
N SER A 147 -15.57 -3.68 18.86
CA SER A 147 -14.63 -2.72 18.26
C SER A 147 -13.20 -3.27 18.16
N THR A 148 -12.95 -4.46 18.71
CA THR A 148 -11.63 -5.09 18.71
C THR A 148 -11.37 -5.76 17.36
N PRO A 149 -10.25 -5.47 16.68
CA PRO A 149 -9.90 -6.12 15.44
C PRO A 149 -9.88 -7.65 15.56
N GLY A 150 -10.48 -8.35 14.59
CA GLY A 150 -10.56 -9.80 14.56
C GLY A 150 -11.58 -10.43 15.53
N GLN A 151 -12.22 -9.64 16.40
CA GLN A 151 -13.22 -10.15 17.34
C GLN A 151 -14.62 -10.10 16.71
N PRO A 152 -15.33 -11.23 16.58
CA PRO A 152 -16.68 -11.25 16.04
C PRO A 152 -17.68 -10.55 16.97
N GLY A 153 -18.80 -10.12 16.40
CA GLY A 153 -19.95 -9.66 17.17
C GLY A 153 -20.63 -10.81 17.92
N GLY A 154 -21.22 -10.50 19.07
CA GLY A 154 -21.98 -11.47 19.86
C GLY A 154 -23.26 -11.93 19.14
N ARG A 155 -23.71 -13.14 19.41
CA ARG A 155 -24.99 -13.64 18.91
C ARG A 155 -26.15 -13.02 19.70
N GLY A 156 -27.27 -12.78 19.05
CA GLY A 156 -28.52 -12.46 19.75
C GLY A 156 -29.06 -13.66 20.52
N GLY A 157 -29.67 -13.43 21.69
CA GLY A 157 -30.34 -14.45 22.49
C GLY A 157 -31.66 -14.91 21.84
N ALA A 158 -32.08 -16.14 22.13
CA ALA A 158 -33.34 -16.67 21.65
C ALA A 158 -34.49 -16.33 22.60
N ALA A 159 -35.71 -16.11 22.07
CA ALA A 159 -36.92 -16.08 22.87
C ALA A 159 -37.37 -17.52 23.28
N GLY A 160 -38.28 -17.63 24.22
CA GLY A 160 -38.89 -18.93 24.59
C GLY A 160 -40.13 -19.23 23.77
N LEU A 161 -41.34 -19.20 24.43
CA LEU A 161 -42.61 -19.47 23.77
C LEU A 161 -43.12 -18.28 22.97
N ILE A 162 -43.11 -17.09 23.55
CA ILE A 162 -43.56 -15.82 22.97
C ILE A 162 -42.51 -14.76 23.18
N GLY A 163 -42.04 -14.14 22.09
CA GLY A 163 -41.05 -13.06 22.10
C GLY A 163 -40.20 -13.08 20.84
N ASN A 164 -39.53 -12.01 20.55
CA ASN A 164 -38.64 -11.89 19.41
C ASN A 164 -37.21 -12.32 19.77
N GLY A 165 -36.49 -12.87 18.84
CA GLY A 165 -35.05 -13.11 18.98
C GLY A 165 -34.27 -11.81 19.04
N GLY A 166 -33.18 -11.76 19.83
CA GLY A 166 -32.26 -10.63 19.89
C GLY A 166 -31.47 -10.47 18.60
N ALA A 167 -31.08 -9.25 18.27
CA ALA A 167 -30.22 -8.98 17.14
C ALA A 167 -28.78 -9.45 17.41
N GLY A 168 -28.05 -9.88 16.40
CA GLY A 168 -26.61 -10.12 16.46
C GLY A 168 -25.84 -8.81 16.51
N GLY A 169 -24.71 -8.77 17.24
CA GLY A 169 -23.79 -7.64 17.30
C GLY A 169 -22.95 -7.52 16.03
N ALA A 170 -22.52 -6.31 15.69
CA ALA A 170 -21.59 -6.08 14.60
C ALA A 170 -20.18 -6.63 14.94
N GLY A 171 -19.48 -7.13 13.95
CA GLY A 171 -18.08 -7.57 14.09
C GLY A 171 -17.13 -6.39 14.21
N GLY A 172 -16.04 -6.56 14.97
CA GLY A 172 -14.91 -5.65 14.95
C GLY A 172 -14.18 -5.68 13.58
N PRO A 173 -13.21 -4.78 13.37
CA PRO A 173 -12.50 -4.68 12.09
C PRO A 173 -12.03 -6.05 11.58
N GLY A 174 -12.40 -6.39 10.31
CA GLY A 174 -12.10 -7.66 9.65
C GLY A 174 -12.82 -8.88 10.23
N ALA A 175 -13.73 -8.73 11.19
CA ALA A 175 -14.39 -9.83 11.87
C ALA A 175 -15.87 -9.96 11.50
N ASN A 176 -16.40 -11.16 11.67
CA ASN A 176 -17.79 -11.49 11.31
C ASN A 176 -18.79 -10.86 12.28
N GLY A 177 -19.95 -10.49 11.76
CA GLY A 177 -21.11 -10.14 12.58
C GLY A 177 -21.71 -11.37 13.30
N GLY A 178 -22.33 -11.14 14.46
CA GLY A 178 -23.03 -12.15 15.22
C GLY A 178 -24.34 -12.58 14.57
N ALA A 179 -24.74 -13.83 14.75
CA ALA A 179 -26.06 -14.29 14.27
C ALA A 179 -27.20 -13.72 15.12
N GLY A 180 -28.34 -13.43 14.50
CA GLY A 180 -29.58 -13.12 15.22
C GLY A 180 -30.12 -14.32 15.99
N GLY A 181 -30.76 -14.07 17.13
CA GLY A 181 -31.43 -15.07 17.95
C GLY A 181 -32.73 -15.54 17.33
N ASN A 182 -33.17 -16.76 17.68
CA ASN A 182 -34.45 -17.27 17.21
C ASN A 182 -35.63 -16.60 17.93
N GLY A 183 -36.72 -16.34 17.21
CA GLY A 183 -38.01 -15.93 17.80
C GLY A 183 -38.66 -17.06 18.56
N GLY A 184 -39.72 -16.71 19.33
CA GLY A 184 -40.46 -17.63 20.16
C GLY A 184 -41.10 -18.77 19.37
N TRP A 185 -41.19 -19.96 20.02
CA TRP A 185 -41.72 -21.14 19.35
C TRP A 185 -43.14 -20.93 18.82
N LEU A 186 -44.03 -20.31 19.61
CA LEU A 186 -45.41 -20.03 19.22
C LEU A 186 -45.52 -18.73 18.40
N PHE A 187 -44.98 -17.65 18.92
CA PHE A 187 -45.10 -16.32 18.32
C PHE A 187 -43.83 -15.47 18.55
N GLY A 188 -43.31 -14.89 17.49
CA GLY A 188 -42.20 -13.96 17.53
C GLY A 188 -41.32 -13.99 16.28
N ASN A 189 -40.70 -12.88 15.98
CA ASN A 189 -39.81 -12.76 14.84
C ASN A 189 -38.39 -13.22 15.21
N GLY A 190 -37.66 -13.75 14.24
CA GLY A 190 -36.21 -13.96 14.37
C GLY A 190 -35.48 -12.64 14.46
N GLY A 191 -34.39 -12.60 15.23
CA GLY A 191 -33.51 -11.44 15.36
C GLY A 191 -32.70 -11.18 14.08
N LEU A 192 -32.30 -9.95 13.86
CA LEU A 192 -31.44 -9.58 12.74
C LEU A 192 -30.02 -10.13 12.92
N GLY A 193 -29.36 -10.51 11.84
CA GLY A 193 -27.90 -10.76 11.84
C GLY A 193 -27.11 -9.45 11.97
N GLY A 194 -26.00 -9.48 12.70
CA GLY A 194 -25.07 -8.35 12.82
C GLY A 194 -24.23 -8.16 11.53
N ASN A 195 -23.84 -6.94 11.24
CA ASN A 195 -22.97 -6.66 10.10
C ASN A 195 -21.54 -7.14 10.36
N GLY A 196 -20.82 -7.51 9.31
CA GLY A 196 -19.39 -7.73 9.37
C GLY A 196 -18.63 -6.42 9.64
N GLY A 197 -17.40 -6.50 10.13
CA GLY A 197 -16.50 -5.37 10.32
C GLY A 197 -15.61 -5.14 9.10
N ALA A 198 -15.48 -3.88 8.65
CA ALA A 198 -14.58 -3.53 7.55
C ALA A 198 -13.12 -3.83 7.92
N ALA A 199 -12.33 -4.24 6.94
CA ALA A 199 -10.90 -4.46 7.16
C ALA A 199 -10.17 -3.12 7.37
N THR A 200 -9.23 -3.11 8.31
CA THR A 200 -8.39 -1.94 8.59
C THR A 200 -6.92 -2.19 8.31
N GLN A 201 -6.54 -3.46 8.11
CA GLN A 201 -5.18 -3.81 7.71
C GLN A 201 -5.09 -3.86 6.19
N ILE A 202 -3.99 -3.35 5.65
CA ILE A 202 -3.70 -3.34 4.20
C ILE A 202 -3.88 -4.75 3.63
N GLY A 203 -4.64 -4.87 2.54
CA GLY A 203 -4.96 -6.15 1.90
C GLY A 203 -5.85 -7.09 2.73
N GLY A 204 -6.34 -6.64 3.90
CA GLY A 204 -7.18 -7.45 4.78
C GLY A 204 -8.60 -7.65 4.23
N ASN A 205 -9.19 -8.80 4.52
CA ASN A 205 -10.55 -9.12 4.09
C ASN A 205 -11.60 -8.50 5.02
N GLY A 206 -12.73 -8.07 4.46
CA GLY A 206 -13.91 -7.67 5.21
C GLY A 206 -14.56 -8.85 5.94
N GLY A 207 -15.16 -8.60 7.11
CA GLY A 207 -15.90 -9.59 7.86
C GLY A 207 -17.24 -9.97 7.20
N ASN A 208 -17.67 -11.19 7.36
CA ASN A 208 -18.98 -11.65 6.86
C ASN A 208 -20.12 -11.14 7.74
N GLY A 209 -21.28 -10.89 7.14
CA GLY A 209 -22.52 -10.65 7.88
C GLY A 209 -22.99 -11.87 8.65
N GLY A 210 -23.61 -11.65 9.82
CA GLY A 210 -24.24 -12.70 10.62
C GLY A 210 -25.55 -13.18 10.00
N HIS A 211 -25.94 -14.43 10.24
CA HIS A 211 -27.22 -14.95 9.78
C HIS A 211 -28.39 -14.37 10.60
N GLY A 212 -29.53 -14.16 9.95
CA GLY A 212 -30.77 -13.81 10.64
C GLY A 212 -31.33 -15.02 11.43
N GLY A 213 -32.00 -14.73 12.55
CA GLY A 213 -32.67 -15.74 13.38
C GLY A 213 -33.95 -16.25 12.74
N ASN A 214 -34.34 -17.48 13.07
CA ASN A 214 -35.59 -18.10 12.60
C ASN A 214 -36.78 -17.72 13.48
N ALA A 215 -37.98 -17.62 12.90
CA ALA A 215 -39.24 -17.62 13.67
C ALA A 215 -39.71 -19.04 13.97
N GLY A 216 -40.58 -19.20 14.98
CA GLY A 216 -41.17 -20.49 15.33
C GLY A 216 -42.40 -20.83 14.48
N LEU A 217 -43.60 -20.83 15.10
CA LEU A 217 -44.86 -21.14 14.40
C LEU A 217 -45.40 -19.92 13.64
N TRP A 218 -45.42 -18.76 14.28
CA TRP A 218 -45.87 -17.49 13.73
C TRP A 218 -44.80 -16.39 13.93
N GLY A 219 -44.50 -15.66 12.88
CA GLY A 219 -43.54 -14.56 12.88
C GLY A 219 -42.62 -14.57 11.65
N ASN A 220 -41.92 -13.50 11.43
CA ASN A 220 -41.00 -13.35 10.31
C ASN A 220 -39.60 -13.78 10.69
N GLY A 221 -38.86 -14.37 9.75
CA GLY A 221 -37.41 -14.57 9.90
C GLY A 221 -36.69 -13.26 9.97
N GLY A 222 -35.59 -13.17 10.73
CA GLY A 222 -34.71 -12.04 10.79
C GLY A 222 -33.90 -11.87 9.50
N ALA A 223 -33.61 -10.67 9.08
CA ALA A 223 -32.70 -10.43 7.95
C ALA A 223 -31.27 -10.81 8.30
N GLY A 224 -30.47 -11.25 7.33
CA GLY A 224 -29.04 -11.42 7.46
C GLY A 224 -28.33 -10.07 7.54
N GLY A 225 -27.19 -10.01 8.23
CA GLY A 225 -26.32 -8.84 8.29
C GLY A 225 -25.54 -8.66 6.99
N ALA A 226 -25.13 -7.44 6.68
CA ALA A 226 -24.30 -7.16 5.52
C ALA A 226 -22.85 -7.62 5.77
N GLY A 227 -22.18 -8.10 4.71
CA GLY A 227 -20.74 -8.26 4.67
C GLY A 227 -20.05 -6.89 4.62
N ALA A 228 -18.83 -6.81 5.06
CA ALA A 228 -18.07 -5.57 5.12
C ALA A 228 -17.00 -5.48 4.03
N ALA A 229 -16.52 -4.27 3.78
CA ALA A 229 -15.51 -4.01 2.76
C ALA A 229 -14.13 -4.60 3.12
N GLY A 230 -13.43 -5.09 2.10
CA GLY A 230 -12.00 -5.38 2.17
C GLY A 230 -11.17 -4.08 2.19
N ALA A 231 -9.94 -4.15 2.65
CA ALA A 231 -9.01 -3.01 2.64
C ALA A 231 -8.19 -2.98 1.35
N ALA A 232 -7.70 -1.79 0.98
CA ALA A 232 -6.83 -1.62 -0.16
C ALA A 232 -5.50 -2.38 0.00
N GLY A 233 -4.92 -2.84 -1.11
CA GLY A 233 -3.59 -3.42 -1.17
C GLY A 233 -2.49 -2.38 -0.95
N ALA A 234 -1.30 -2.83 -0.58
CA ALA A 234 -0.14 -1.94 -0.44
C ALA A 234 0.35 -1.49 -1.82
N ASN A 235 0.78 -0.23 -1.90
CA ASN A 235 1.44 0.28 -3.08
C ASN A 235 2.82 -0.37 -3.25
N GLY A 236 3.22 -0.61 -4.51
CA GLY A 236 4.57 -1.05 -4.85
C GLY A 236 5.59 -0.02 -4.38
N GLN A 237 6.70 -0.49 -3.80
CA GLN A 237 7.81 0.37 -3.39
C GLN A 237 9.10 -0.15 -3.98
N ASN A 238 9.78 0.71 -4.76
CA ASN A 238 11.07 0.36 -5.31
C ASN A 238 12.10 0.15 -4.20
N PRO A 239 12.91 -0.91 -4.29
CA PRO A 239 14.04 -1.06 -3.40
C PRO A 239 14.99 0.13 -3.53
N VAL A 240 15.57 0.59 -2.43
CA VAL A 240 16.60 1.64 -2.43
C VAL A 240 17.98 1.00 -2.41
N SER A 241 18.93 1.60 -3.13
CA SER A 241 20.32 1.15 -3.10
C SER A 241 20.94 1.35 -1.71
N HIS A 242 21.64 0.32 -1.24
CA HIS A 242 22.39 0.31 0.03
C HIS A 242 23.79 -0.29 -0.20
N GLN A 243 24.45 0.12 -1.29
CA GLN A 243 25.78 -0.42 -1.62
C GLN A 243 26.80 -0.02 -0.56
N VAL A 244 27.49 -1.01 0.01
CA VAL A 244 28.52 -0.83 1.04
C VAL A 244 29.93 -1.15 0.54
N THR A 245 30.04 -1.98 -0.50
CA THR A 245 31.29 -2.40 -1.13
C THR A 245 31.04 -2.86 -2.56
N HIS A 246 32.06 -3.27 -3.27
CA HIS A 246 31.95 -3.89 -4.59
C HIS A 246 32.78 -5.20 -4.65
N ALA A 247 32.47 -6.04 -5.64
CA ALA A 247 33.21 -7.26 -5.94
C ALA A 247 34.59 -6.93 -6.52
N THR A 248 35.41 -7.92 -6.71
CA THR A 248 36.78 -7.75 -7.22
C THR A 248 36.77 -7.19 -8.64
N ASP A 249 37.58 -6.16 -8.87
CA ASP A 249 37.77 -5.55 -10.17
C ASP A 249 38.57 -6.49 -11.10
N GLY A 250 38.37 -6.32 -12.40
CA GLY A 250 39.14 -7.00 -13.44
C GLY A 250 40.58 -6.49 -13.48
N ALA A 251 41.52 -7.38 -13.84
CA ALA A 251 42.91 -6.98 -14.02
C ALA A 251 43.10 -6.16 -15.28
N ASP A 252 43.92 -5.13 -15.22
CA ASP A 252 44.29 -4.33 -16.39
C ASP A 252 45.10 -5.11 -17.41
N GLY A 253 44.90 -4.79 -18.69
CA GLY A 253 45.75 -5.26 -19.76
C GLY A 253 47.12 -4.56 -19.75
N THR A 254 48.09 -5.12 -20.46
CA THR A 254 49.46 -4.59 -20.57
C THR A 254 49.86 -4.54 -22.03
N THR A 255 50.91 -3.80 -22.35
CA THR A 255 51.56 -3.86 -23.68
C THR A 255 52.28 -5.21 -23.84
N GLY A 256 51.91 -5.98 -24.86
CA GLY A 256 52.52 -7.25 -25.18
C GLY A 256 53.92 -7.08 -25.84
N PRO A 257 54.70 -8.17 -25.97
CA PRO A 257 56.04 -8.17 -26.56
C PRO A 257 56.03 -7.86 -28.07
N ASP A 258 54.88 -7.99 -28.72
CA ASP A 258 54.64 -7.65 -30.13
C ASP A 258 54.28 -6.17 -30.34
N GLY A 259 54.19 -5.40 -29.25
CA GLY A 259 53.78 -3.99 -29.25
C GLY A 259 52.26 -3.79 -29.20
N ASN A 260 51.43 -4.85 -29.21
CA ASN A 260 50.01 -4.75 -29.07
C ASN A 260 49.57 -4.71 -27.59
N GLY A 261 48.48 -3.99 -27.32
CA GLY A 261 47.85 -4.05 -26.00
C GLY A 261 47.13 -5.38 -25.78
N THR A 262 47.22 -5.93 -24.58
CA THR A 262 46.42 -7.10 -24.20
C THR A 262 45.07 -6.70 -23.66
N ASP A 263 44.08 -7.55 -23.82
CA ASP A 263 42.72 -7.34 -23.27
C ASP A 263 42.77 -7.37 -21.74
N ALA A 264 41.92 -6.57 -21.13
CA ALA A 264 41.74 -6.55 -19.69
C ALA A 264 40.76 -7.63 -19.18
N GLY A 265 40.85 -7.93 -17.92
CA GLY A 265 39.92 -8.85 -17.23
C GLY A 265 38.59 -8.18 -16.92
N SER A 266 37.52 -8.96 -16.91
CA SER A 266 36.20 -8.49 -16.47
C SER A 266 36.14 -8.39 -14.94
N GLY A 267 35.35 -7.46 -14.43
CA GLY A 267 34.99 -7.38 -13.02
C GLY A 267 34.15 -8.56 -12.58
N SER A 268 34.27 -8.92 -11.32
CA SER A 268 33.49 -10.04 -10.75
C SER A 268 32.05 -9.63 -10.46
N ASN A 269 31.11 -10.56 -10.67
CA ASN A 269 29.74 -10.38 -10.23
C ASN A 269 29.62 -10.43 -8.71
N ALA A 270 28.76 -9.59 -8.14
CA ALA A 270 28.46 -9.61 -6.72
C ALA A 270 27.42 -10.71 -6.39
N VAL A 271 27.60 -11.39 -5.25
CA VAL A 271 26.68 -12.44 -4.77
C VAL A 271 25.91 -12.04 -3.52
N ASN A 272 26.46 -11.14 -2.70
CA ASN A 272 25.83 -10.74 -1.43
C ASN A 272 25.06 -9.43 -1.59
N PRO A 273 23.85 -9.30 -1.02
CA PRO A 273 23.10 -8.04 -1.05
C PRO A 273 23.92 -6.85 -0.52
N GLY A 274 23.83 -5.73 -1.19
CA GLY A 274 24.58 -4.50 -0.86
C GLY A 274 26.01 -4.50 -1.39
N VAL A 275 26.44 -5.52 -2.15
CA VAL A 275 27.72 -5.55 -2.83
C VAL A 275 27.52 -5.19 -4.30
N GLY A 276 28.25 -4.18 -4.80
CA GLY A 276 28.25 -3.78 -6.20
C GLY A 276 29.08 -4.75 -7.06
N GLY A 277 28.85 -4.75 -8.37
CA GLY A 277 29.70 -5.46 -9.32
C GLY A 277 31.13 -4.87 -9.32
N GLY A 278 32.14 -5.70 -9.57
CA GLY A 278 33.51 -5.24 -9.77
C GLY A 278 33.64 -4.47 -11.08
N ALA A 279 34.51 -3.46 -11.15
CA ALA A 279 34.79 -2.76 -12.40
C ALA A 279 35.60 -3.65 -13.35
N GLY A 280 35.41 -3.49 -14.65
CA GLY A 280 36.28 -4.07 -15.66
C GLY A 280 37.66 -3.40 -15.66
N GLY A 281 38.73 -4.15 -15.90
CA GLY A 281 40.08 -3.61 -16.04
C GLY A 281 40.23 -2.77 -17.31
N ILE A 282 41.22 -1.93 -17.34
CA ILE A 282 41.55 -1.08 -18.51
C ILE A 282 42.36 -1.88 -19.51
N GLY A 283 42.00 -1.87 -20.80
CA GLY A 283 42.77 -2.52 -21.89
C GLY A 283 44.19 -1.99 -21.97
N GLY A 284 45.16 -2.85 -22.29
CA GLY A 284 46.55 -2.47 -22.43
C GLY A 284 46.78 -1.58 -23.65
N ASP A 285 47.67 -0.62 -23.52
CA ASP A 285 48.05 0.22 -24.66
C ASP A 285 48.91 -0.54 -25.64
N GLY A 286 48.69 -0.31 -26.94
CA GLY A 286 49.55 -0.81 -28.03
C GLY A 286 50.47 0.32 -28.51
N THR A 287 51.76 0.02 -28.65
CA THR A 287 52.74 0.99 -29.17
C THR A 287 53.79 0.30 -30.02
N ASN A 288 53.88 0.68 -31.31
CA ASN A 288 54.93 0.27 -32.20
C ASN A 288 55.25 1.39 -33.22
N LEU A 289 56.43 1.98 -33.10
CA LEU A 289 56.85 3.05 -33.96
C LEU A 289 57.50 2.56 -35.27
N GLY A 290 57.57 1.23 -35.51
CA GLY A 290 58.00 0.58 -36.73
C GLY A 290 56.91 0.53 -37.82
N GLN A 291 57.07 -0.39 -38.79
CA GLN A 291 56.13 -0.55 -39.93
C GLN A 291 55.14 -1.70 -39.71
N THR A 292 54.66 -1.90 -38.50
CA THR A 292 53.67 -2.93 -38.19
C THR A 292 52.43 -2.32 -37.62
N ASP A 293 51.31 -3.02 -37.87
CA ASP A 293 49.99 -2.66 -37.32
C ASP A 293 50.01 -2.85 -35.79
N VAL A 294 49.24 -2.02 -35.11
CA VAL A 294 49.14 -1.98 -33.65
C VAL A 294 47.70 -1.89 -33.20
N SER A 295 47.33 -2.69 -32.19
CA SER A 295 46.05 -2.60 -31.52
C SER A 295 46.19 -2.30 -30.05
N GLY A 296 45.28 -1.50 -29.51
CA GLY A 296 45.03 -1.42 -28.09
C GLY A 296 44.20 -2.63 -27.64
N GLY A 297 44.38 -3.11 -26.39
CA GLY A 297 43.58 -4.15 -25.81
C GLY A 297 42.15 -3.69 -25.48
N ALA A 298 41.18 -4.58 -25.50
CA ALA A 298 39.85 -4.24 -25.06
C ALA A 298 39.78 -4.04 -23.55
N GLY A 299 38.95 -3.12 -23.10
CA GLY A 299 38.58 -2.98 -21.69
C GLY A 299 37.71 -4.18 -21.23
N GLY A 300 37.85 -4.58 -19.98
CA GLY A 300 37.06 -5.64 -19.38
C GLY A 300 35.63 -5.19 -19.09
N ASP A 301 34.68 -6.11 -19.13
CA ASP A 301 33.29 -5.81 -18.74
C ASP A 301 33.18 -5.60 -17.22
N GLY A 302 32.24 -4.76 -16.78
CA GLY A 302 31.86 -4.64 -15.38
C GLY A 302 31.04 -5.84 -14.91
N GLY A 303 31.22 -6.26 -13.67
CA GLY A 303 30.42 -7.31 -13.06
C GLY A 303 29.02 -6.85 -12.67
N ASP A 304 28.06 -7.78 -12.57
CA ASP A 304 26.70 -7.48 -12.11
C ASP A 304 26.68 -7.16 -10.61
N GLY A 305 25.84 -6.21 -10.20
CA GLY A 305 25.55 -5.90 -8.81
C GLY A 305 24.54 -6.89 -8.20
N ALA A 306 24.71 -7.21 -6.90
CA ALA A 306 23.68 -7.94 -6.15
C ALA A 306 22.53 -7.00 -5.76
N ASN A 307 21.46 -7.57 -5.14
CA ASN A 307 20.34 -6.75 -4.65
C ASN A 307 20.83 -5.56 -3.81
N PHE A 308 20.22 -4.40 -4.01
CA PHE A 308 20.51 -3.11 -3.37
C PHE A 308 21.86 -2.49 -3.77
N ALA A 309 22.48 -2.96 -4.87
CA ALA A 309 23.75 -2.44 -5.32
C ALA A 309 23.85 -2.34 -6.85
N SER A 310 24.67 -1.42 -7.33
CA SER A 310 24.85 -1.13 -8.75
C SER A 310 25.77 -2.14 -9.43
N GLY A 311 25.64 -2.28 -10.74
CA GLY A 311 26.61 -2.95 -11.59
C GLY A 311 27.95 -2.21 -11.61
N GLY A 312 29.03 -2.94 -11.86
CA GLY A 312 30.38 -2.40 -12.06
C GLY A 312 30.50 -1.66 -13.38
N ALA A 313 31.34 -0.65 -13.45
CA ALA A 313 31.65 0.01 -14.72
C ALA A 313 32.48 -0.88 -15.64
N GLY A 314 32.26 -0.80 -16.94
CA GLY A 314 33.17 -1.38 -17.92
C GLY A 314 34.52 -0.62 -17.97
N GLY A 315 35.60 -1.33 -18.21
CA GLY A 315 36.94 -0.74 -18.38
C GLY A 315 37.09 -0.04 -19.71
N ASN A 316 37.94 0.96 -19.76
CA ASN A 316 38.27 1.63 -21.02
C ASN A 316 39.12 0.74 -21.91
N GLY A 317 38.98 0.86 -23.22
CA GLY A 317 39.88 0.26 -24.20
C GLY A 317 41.26 0.96 -24.19
N GLY A 318 42.31 0.20 -24.44
CA GLY A 318 43.68 0.69 -24.56
C GLY A 318 43.89 1.55 -25.83
N ALA A 319 44.74 2.53 -25.74
CA ALA A 319 45.14 3.34 -26.90
C ALA A 319 46.09 2.56 -27.84
N ALA A 320 46.11 2.92 -29.13
CA ALA A 320 47.02 2.36 -30.12
C ALA A 320 47.86 3.49 -30.75
N GLN A 321 49.19 3.30 -30.84
CA GLN A 321 50.09 4.24 -31.47
C GLN A 321 51.04 3.54 -32.43
N SER A 322 50.92 3.84 -33.76
CA SER A 322 51.75 3.30 -34.82
C SER A 322 52.61 4.37 -35.50
N GLY A 323 53.81 3.98 -35.96
CA GLY A 323 54.67 4.83 -36.76
C GLY A 323 54.26 4.86 -38.24
N PHE A 324 54.03 3.70 -38.86
CA PHE A 324 53.75 3.54 -40.29
C PHE A 324 52.71 2.46 -40.60
N GLY A 325 52.28 1.68 -39.64
CA GLY A 325 51.20 0.67 -39.78
C GLY A 325 49.87 1.21 -39.34
N ASP A 326 48.81 0.41 -39.47
CA ASP A 326 47.49 0.74 -38.97
C ASP A 326 47.50 0.76 -37.44
N ALA A 327 46.72 1.67 -36.83
CA ALA A 327 46.49 1.77 -35.40
C ALA A 327 44.99 1.60 -35.13
N VAL A 328 44.65 0.63 -34.27
CA VAL A 328 43.26 0.35 -33.87
C VAL A 328 43.16 0.45 -32.36
N GLY A 329 42.40 1.43 -31.84
CA GLY A 329 42.11 1.53 -30.41
C GLY A 329 41.29 0.37 -29.91
N GLY A 330 41.52 -0.08 -28.68
CA GLY A 330 40.73 -1.15 -28.04
C GLY A 330 39.28 -0.70 -27.78
N ASN A 331 38.32 -1.62 -27.83
CA ASN A 331 36.96 -1.32 -27.48
C ASN A 331 36.81 -1.17 -25.94
N GLY A 332 35.92 -0.30 -25.47
CA GLY A 332 35.53 -0.24 -24.07
C GLY A 332 34.67 -1.45 -23.67
N GLY A 333 34.80 -1.90 -22.43
CA GLY A 333 34.00 -2.96 -21.86
C GLY A 333 32.57 -2.49 -21.55
N ALA A 334 31.61 -3.42 -21.53
CA ALA A 334 30.24 -3.14 -21.12
C ALA A 334 30.13 -2.90 -19.60
N GLY A 335 29.18 -2.09 -19.17
CA GLY A 335 28.81 -1.96 -17.77
C GLY A 335 27.99 -3.17 -17.31
N GLY A 336 28.15 -3.60 -16.05
CA GLY A 336 27.37 -4.67 -15.43
C GLY A 336 25.96 -4.21 -15.10
N ASN A 337 25.01 -5.14 -14.98
CA ASN A 337 23.64 -4.86 -14.60
C ASN A 337 23.54 -4.58 -13.10
N GLY A 338 22.60 -3.70 -12.71
CA GLY A 338 22.27 -3.43 -11.32
C GLY A 338 21.36 -4.52 -10.74
N GLY A 339 21.52 -4.83 -9.46
CA GLY A 339 20.54 -5.62 -8.70
C GLY A 339 19.31 -4.78 -8.37
N ALA A 340 18.29 -5.39 -7.74
CA ALA A 340 17.07 -4.70 -7.34
C ALA A 340 17.40 -3.42 -6.56
N GLY A 341 16.94 -2.26 -7.02
CA GLY A 341 17.25 -0.94 -6.44
C GLY A 341 18.63 -0.40 -6.79
N GLY A 342 19.46 -1.15 -7.51
CA GLY A 342 20.80 -0.72 -7.96
C GLY A 342 20.80 -0.33 -9.42
N GLY A 343 21.52 0.75 -9.76
CA GLY A 343 21.67 1.24 -11.13
C GLY A 343 22.58 0.35 -11.97
N GLY A 344 22.43 0.39 -13.31
CA GLY A 344 23.37 -0.22 -14.23
C GLY A 344 24.73 0.47 -14.19
N GLY A 345 25.79 -0.29 -14.40
CA GLY A 345 27.16 0.21 -14.52
C GLY A 345 27.36 1.01 -15.81
N LEU A 346 28.30 1.95 -15.80
CA LEU A 346 28.66 2.70 -17.00
C LEU A 346 29.43 1.85 -17.99
N GLY A 347 29.25 2.03 -19.29
CA GLY A 347 30.12 1.47 -20.32
C GLY A 347 31.49 2.17 -20.34
N GLY A 348 32.55 1.43 -20.60
CA GLY A 348 33.90 1.93 -20.75
C GLY A 348 34.08 2.70 -22.06
N ALA A 349 34.95 3.70 -22.08
CA ALA A 349 35.28 4.40 -23.32
C ALA A 349 36.15 3.56 -24.25
N GLY A 350 36.00 3.73 -25.57
CA GLY A 350 36.91 3.18 -26.55
C GLY A 350 38.28 3.85 -26.51
N GLY A 351 39.35 3.12 -26.79
CA GLY A 351 40.70 3.57 -26.87
C GLY A 351 40.95 4.44 -28.10
N SER A 352 41.80 5.48 -27.96
CA SER A 352 42.21 6.30 -29.12
C SER A 352 43.19 5.56 -29.99
N ALA A 353 43.21 5.92 -31.28
CA ALA A 353 44.20 5.49 -32.24
C ALA A 353 45.00 6.67 -32.79
N ASN A 354 46.32 6.51 -32.94
CA ASN A 354 47.19 7.52 -33.53
C ASN A 354 48.22 6.89 -34.49
N VAL A 355 48.33 7.44 -35.71
CA VAL A 355 49.32 7.04 -36.71
C VAL A 355 50.20 8.25 -37.03
N ALA A 356 51.52 8.11 -36.86
CA ALA A 356 52.47 9.22 -37.05
C ALA A 356 52.72 9.55 -38.53
N ASN A 357 52.76 8.58 -39.44
CA ASN A 357 53.11 8.81 -40.86
C ASN A 357 52.10 8.20 -41.84
N ALA A 358 52.13 6.90 -42.08
CA ALA A 358 51.27 6.24 -43.06
C ALA A 358 50.58 5.02 -42.44
N GLY A 359 49.31 4.86 -42.67
CA GLY A 359 48.45 3.82 -42.10
C GLY A 359 47.08 4.35 -41.73
N ASN A 360 46.13 3.51 -41.45
CA ASN A 360 44.79 3.89 -41.01
C ASN A 360 44.76 4.02 -39.48
N SER A 361 44.04 4.99 -38.96
CA SER A 361 43.73 5.08 -37.55
C SER A 361 42.24 4.83 -37.30
N ILE A 362 41.92 3.90 -36.41
CA ILE A 362 40.53 3.54 -36.08
C ILE A 362 40.40 3.61 -34.57
N GLY A 363 39.55 4.52 -34.08
CA GLY A 363 39.21 4.59 -32.65
C GLY A 363 38.41 3.36 -32.22
N GLY A 364 38.61 2.88 -31.00
CA GLY A 364 37.81 1.79 -30.43
C GLY A 364 36.38 2.22 -30.15
N ASN A 365 35.43 1.30 -30.19
CA ASN A 365 34.03 1.60 -29.81
C ASN A 365 33.88 1.71 -28.30
N GLY A 366 32.98 2.56 -27.86
CA GLY A 366 32.55 2.62 -26.46
C GLY A 366 31.73 1.37 -26.07
N GLY A 367 31.85 0.91 -24.81
CA GLY A 367 31.06 -0.17 -24.27
C GLY A 367 29.62 0.25 -23.95
N ALA A 368 28.67 -0.68 -24.02
CA ALA A 368 27.28 -0.43 -23.61
C ALA A 368 27.17 -0.20 -22.10
N GLY A 369 26.20 0.60 -21.68
CA GLY A 369 25.81 0.71 -20.28
C GLY A 369 25.05 -0.55 -19.81
N GLY A 370 25.14 -0.92 -18.52
CA GLY A 370 24.38 -2.00 -17.94
C GLY A 370 22.93 -1.60 -17.65
N ASN A 371 22.02 -2.56 -17.57
CA ASN A 371 20.62 -2.34 -17.24
C ASN A 371 20.44 -2.05 -15.75
N GLY A 372 19.47 -1.21 -15.40
CA GLY A 372 19.06 -0.95 -14.03
C GLY A 372 18.28 -2.14 -13.45
N GLY A 373 18.42 -2.39 -12.14
CA GLY A 373 17.55 -3.30 -11.40
C GLY A 373 16.19 -2.66 -11.11
N ILE A 374 15.30 -3.38 -10.40
CA ILE A 374 13.93 -2.93 -10.08
C ILE A 374 13.94 -1.48 -9.57
N GLY A 375 13.25 -0.60 -10.28
CA GLY A 375 13.08 0.82 -9.93
C GLY A 375 14.34 1.68 -10.07
N ALA A 376 15.42 1.17 -10.65
CA ALA A 376 16.69 1.85 -10.76
C ALA A 376 17.07 2.19 -12.21
N PRO A 377 17.89 3.23 -12.43
CA PRO A 377 18.25 3.67 -13.77
C PRO A 377 19.25 2.73 -14.45
N GLY A 378 19.21 2.67 -15.79
CA GLY A 378 20.28 2.07 -16.60
C GLY A 378 21.54 2.92 -16.60
N GLY A 379 22.69 2.29 -16.83
CA GLY A 379 23.99 2.92 -16.96
C GLY A 379 24.17 3.63 -18.32
N ALA A 380 24.94 4.69 -18.37
CA ALA A 380 25.27 5.34 -19.65
C ALA A 380 26.26 4.50 -20.46
N GLY A 381 26.14 4.55 -21.78
CA GLY A 381 27.15 3.98 -22.69
C GLY A 381 28.46 4.78 -22.70
N GLY A 382 29.54 4.09 -22.94
CA GLY A 382 30.90 4.70 -23.06
C GLY A 382 31.09 5.47 -24.37
N ALA A 383 31.91 6.48 -24.37
CA ALA A 383 32.25 7.23 -25.57
C ALA A 383 33.12 6.37 -26.52
N GLY A 384 32.99 6.59 -27.82
CA GLY A 384 33.93 6.05 -28.82
C GLY A 384 35.30 6.75 -28.74
N GLY A 385 36.36 6.03 -29.06
CA GLY A 385 37.72 6.53 -29.10
C GLY A 385 37.99 7.41 -30.31
N ASN A 386 38.86 8.42 -30.14
CA ASN A 386 39.25 9.30 -31.23
C ASN A 386 40.29 8.62 -32.13
N ALA A 387 40.28 8.98 -33.42
CA ALA A 387 41.29 8.56 -34.40
C ALA A 387 42.08 9.78 -34.89
N ASN A 388 43.41 9.75 -34.79
CA ASN A 388 44.28 10.82 -35.20
C ASN A 388 45.33 10.35 -36.20
N GLN A 389 45.78 11.28 -37.09
CA GLN A 389 46.84 11.05 -38.02
C GLN A 389 47.73 12.31 -38.05
N ASP A 390 49.04 12.17 -37.67
CA ASP A 390 49.92 13.33 -37.47
C ASP A 390 50.48 13.86 -38.78
N ASN A 391 50.57 13.05 -39.85
CA ASN A 391 51.20 13.46 -41.10
C ASN A 391 50.47 12.93 -42.33
N PRO A 392 49.49 13.65 -42.93
CA PRO A 392 48.83 13.24 -44.16
C PRO A 392 49.77 13.47 -45.38
N PRO A 393 49.80 12.58 -46.44
CA PRO A 393 48.66 11.79 -46.90
C PRO A 393 48.98 10.29 -46.89
N GLY A 394 48.26 9.50 -46.17
CA GLY A 394 48.49 8.07 -46.29
C GLY A 394 47.45 7.08 -45.74
N GLY A 395 46.43 7.53 -45.06
CA GLY A 395 45.42 6.60 -44.51
C GLY A 395 44.11 7.30 -44.13
N ASN A 396 43.12 6.50 -43.75
CA ASN A 396 41.82 6.97 -43.28
C ASN A 396 41.80 7.02 -41.75
N SER A 397 41.15 8.05 -41.18
CA SER A 397 40.87 8.16 -39.75
C SER A 397 39.38 7.98 -39.50
N THR A 398 39.01 7.01 -38.67
CA THR A 398 37.64 6.74 -38.32
C THR A 398 37.50 6.72 -36.80
N GLY A 399 36.67 7.61 -36.23
CA GLY A 399 36.34 7.60 -34.83
C GLY A 399 35.53 6.33 -34.44
N GLY A 400 35.68 5.85 -33.21
CA GLY A 400 34.88 4.74 -32.70
C GLY A 400 33.44 5.16 -32.42
N ASN A 401 32.49 4.24 -32.53
CA ASN A 401 31.10 4.51 -32.18
C ASN A 401 30.92 4.60 -30.67
N GLY A 402 29.97 5.41 -30.20
CA GLY A 402 29.54 5.42 -28.80
C GLY A 402 28.78 4.13 -28.43
N GLY A 403 28.88 3.71 -27.19
CA GLY A 403 28.11 2.59 -26.66
C GLY A 403 26.64 2.96 -26.39
N ALA A 404 25.73 2.01 -26.52
CA ALA A 404 24.33 2.22 -26.16
C ALA A 404 24.19 2.42 -24.63
N GLY A 405 23.17 3.18 -24.20
CA GLY A 405 22.78 3.22 -22.81
C GLY A 405 22.06 1.94 -22.38
N GLY A 406 22.12 1.60 -21.11
CA GLY A 406 21.37 0.49 -20.55
C GLY A 406 19.91 0.84 -20.31
N ASP A 407 19.03 -0.13 -20.33
CA ASP A 407 17.60 0.06 -20.03
C ASP A 407 17.37 0.32 -18.52
N GLY A 408 16.33 1.12 -18.19
CA GLY A 408 15.87 1.29 -16.82
C GLY A 408 15.17 0.03 -16.32
N GLY A 409 15.24 -0.22 -15.01
CA GLY A 409 14.56 -1.36 -14.39
C GLY A 409 13.05 -1.11 -14.23
N VAL A 410 12.26 -2.17 -14.30
CA VAL A 410 10.80 -2.11 -14.04
C VAL A 410 10.52 -1.68 -12.60
N GLY A 411 9.40 -0.99 -12.38
CA GLY A 411 8.94 -0.63 -11.02
C GLY A 411 8.48 -1.85 -10.22
N ALA A 412 8.50 -1.75 -8.88
CA ALA A 412 7.96 -2.79 -8.02
C ALA A 412 6.43 -2.90 -8.14
N SER A 413 5.92 -4.12 -8.19
CA SER A 413 4.47 -4.37 -8.23
C SER A 413 3.81 -4.07 -6.89
N ALA A 414 2.52 -3.72 -6.92
CA ALA A 414 1.70 -3.51 -5.73
C ALA A 414 0.97 -4.80 -5.30
N ASP A 415 0.46 -4.78 -4.05
CA ASP A 415 -0.33 -5.88 -3.52
C ASP A 415 -1.80 -5.82 -3.96
N VAL A 416 -2.47 -6.97 -3.95
CA VAL A 416 -3.91 -7.07 -4.20
C VAL A 416 -4.74 -6.49 -3.07
N GLY A 417 -5.93 -5.97 -3.37
CA GLY A 417 -6.90 -5.55 -2.36
C GLY A 417 -7.53 -6.76 -1.64
N GLY A 418 -7.98 -6.54 -0.40
CA GLY A 418 -8.68 -7.55 0.37
C GLY A 418 -10.08 -7.86 -0.17
N ALA A 419 -10.55 -9.08 -0.01
CA ALA A 419 -11.90 -9.46 -0.43
C ALA A 419 -12.98 -8.82 0.46
N GLY A 420 -14.13 -8.50 -0.11
CA GLY A 420 -15.33 -8.12 0.64
C GLY A 420 -15.93 -9.33 1.38
N GLY A 421 -16.52 -9.09 2.55
CA GLY A 421 -17.19 -10.12 3.32
C GLY A 421 -18.51 -10.57 2.68
N PHE A 422 -18.92 -11.81 2.87
CA PHE A 422 -20.22 -12.33 2.41
C PHE A 422 -21.37 -11.76 3.24
N GLY A 423 -22.52 -11.52 2.60
CA GLY A 423 -23.76 -11.23 3.32
C GLY A 423 -24.27 -12.44 4.10
N GLY A 424 -24.84 -12.20 5.28
CA GLY A 424 -25.50 -13.26 6.07
C GLY A 424 -26.80 -13.74 5.44
N SER A 425 -27.16 -15.01 5.59
CA SER A 425 -28.46 -15.52 5.14
C SER A 425 -29.60 -14.99 5.99
N GLY A 426 -30.76 -14.76 5.41
CA GLY A 426 -31.98 -14.47 6.13
C GLY A 426 -32.50 -15.71 6.90
N GLY A 427 -33.14 -15.49 8.05
CA GLY A 427 -33.80 -16.53 8.83
C GLY A 427 -35.10 -17.01 8.21
N ARG A 428 -35.55 -18.20 8.59
CA ARG A 428 -36.83 -18.76 8.12
C ARG A 428 -38.01 -18.04 8.76
N GLY A 429 -39.06 -17.79 7.99
CA GLY A 429 -40.36 -17.38 8.50
C GLY A 429 -41.04 -18.48 9.33
N GLY A 430 -42.03 -18.09 10.12
CA GLY A 430 -42.81 -19.01 10.96
C GLY A 430 -43.47 -20.13 10.14
N LEU A 431 -43.50 -21.35 10.69
CA LEU A 431 -43.94 -22.54 9.97
C LEU A 431 -45.34 -22.40 9.36
N LEU A 432 -46.28 -21.78 10.05
CA LEU A 432 -47.64 -21.56 9.57
C LEU A 432 -47.79 -20.23 8.84
N LEU A 433 -47.38 -19.14 9.47
CA LEU A 433 -47.49 -17.76 8.95
C LEU A 433 -46.22 -16.97 9.25
N GLY A 434 -45.63 -16.41 8.24
CA GLY A 434 -44.47 -15.54 8.34
C GLY A 434 -43.63 -15.50 7.07
N THR A 435 -43.05 -14.37 6.76
CA THR A 435 -42.10 -14.20 5.65
C THR A 435 -40.72 -14.63 6.09
N GLY A 436 -39.93 -15.21 5.17
CA GLY A 436 -38.49 -15.37 5.36
C GLY A 436 -37.80 -14.04 5.46
N GLY A 437 -36.73 -13.96 6.26
CA GLY A 437 -35.86 -12.77 6.32
C GLY A 437 -35.10 -12.57 5.03
N ALA A 438 -34.82 -11.34 4.66
CA ALA A 438 -33.94 -11.02 3.54
C ALA A 438 -32.50 -11.48 3.82
N GLY A 439 -31.75 -11.86 2.79
CA GLY A 439 -30.29 -12.01 2.87
C GLY A 439 -29.62 -10.66 3.02
N GLY A 440 -28.49 -10.61 3.71
CA GLY A 440 -27.65 -9.40 3.81
C GLY A 440 -26.85 -9.19 2.51
N ASP A 441 -26.51 -7.96 2.21
CA ASP A 441 -25.67 -7.62 1.06
C ASP A 441 -24.23 -8.08 1.28
N GLY A 442 -23.52 -8.42 0.20
CA GLY A 442 -22.07 -8.67 0.23
C GLY A 442 -21.28 -7.37 0.34
N GLY A 443 -20.15 -7.40 1.00
CA GLY A 443 -19.21 -6.27 1.09
C GLY A 443 -18.44 -6.08 -0.23
N VAL A 444 -18.04 -4.86 -0.51
CA VAL A 444 -17.17 -4.56 -1.67
C VAL A 444 -15.75 -5.06 -1.42
N GLY A 445 -15.03 -5.45 -2.49
CA GLY A 445 -13.59 -5.71 -2.39
C GLY A 445 -12.81 -4.42 -2.16
N GLY A 446 -11.63 -4.52 -1.59
CA GLY A 446 -10.69 -3.40 -1.47
C GLY A 446 -10.01 -3.10 -2.80
N ASP A 447 -9.58 -1.86 -3.02
CA ASP A 447 -8.80 -1.48 -4.19
C ASP A 447 -7.45 -2.20 -4.21
N GLY A 448 -6.92 -2.50 -5.40
CA GLY A 448 -5.52 -2.90 -5.54
C GLY A 448 -4.58 -1.74 -5.25
N GLY A 449 -3.35 -2.03 -4.80
CA GLY A 449 -2.32 -1.00 -4.62
C GLY A 449 -1.84 -0.46 -5.98
N ILE A 450 -1.17 0.69 -5.98
CA ILE A 450 -0.57 1.29 -7.18
C ILE A 450 0.87 0.78 -7.31
N GLY A 451 1.26 0.30 -8.51
CA GLY A 451 2.64 -0.11 -8.79
C GLY A 451 3.62 1.07 -8.72
N ALA A 452 4.87 0.79 -8.39
CA ALA A 452 5.93 1.81 -8.34
C ALA A 452 6.37 2.21 -9.77
N GLN A 453 6.93 3.41 -9.91
CA GLN A 453 7.47 3.88 -11.18
C GLN A 453 8.74 3.11 -11.56
N GLY A 454 8.93 2.80 -12.85
CA GLY A 454 10.16 2.22 -13.36
C GLY A 454 11.34 3.19 -13.37
N GLY A 455 12.54 2.66 -13.47
CA GLY A 455 13.78 3.43 -13.58
C GLY A 455 13.91 4.10 -14.96
N SER A 456 14.68 5.19 -15.06
CA SER A 456 15.01 5.81 -16.35
C SER A 456 16.06 5.00 -17.12
N GLY A 457 15.99 5.01 -18.44
CA GLY A 457 17.08 4.49 -19.27
C GLY A 457 18.36 5.33 -19.15
N GLY A 458 19.51 4.72 -19.39
CA GLY A 458 20.80 5.39 -19.46
C GLY A 458 20.97 6.15 -20.77
N ASN A 459 21.81 7.19 -20.77
CA ASN A 459 22.15 7.91 -21.99
C ASN A 459 23.10 7.09 -22.86
N GLY A 460 22.98 7.19 -24.19
CA GLY A 460 23.99 6.67 -25.11
C GLY A 460 25.31 7.46 -25.02
N GLY A 461 26.42 6.79 -25.28
CA GLY A 461 27.74 7.40 -25.35
C GLY A 461 27.92 8.27 -26.62
N ASN A 462 28.77 9.27 -26.55
CA ASN A 462 29.13 10.08 -27.74
C ASN A 462 30.02 9.25 -28.68
N GLY A 463 29.90 9.45 -29.99
CA GLY A 463 30.84 8.93 -30.95
C GLY A 463 32.22 9.64 -30.85
N GLY A 464 33.27 8.92 -31.19
CA GLY A 464 34.64 9.47 -31.29
C GLY A 464 34.82 10.33 -32.55
N ILE A 465 35.82 11.18 -32.53
CA ILE A 465 36.12 12.11 -33.62
C ILE A 465 37.19 11.47 -34.53
N GLY A 466 36.97 11.51 -35.86
CA GLY A 466 38.02 11.25 -36.86
C GLY A 466 38.85 12.50 -37.14
N ALA A 467 40.15 12.35 -37.46
CA ALA A 467 41.02 13.50 -37.74
C ALA A 467 40.72 14.16 -39.11
N ASP A 468 41.01 15.45 -39.27
CA ASP A 468 40.83 16.18 -40.53
C ASP A 468 41.73 15.66 -41.66
N GLY A 469 41.16 14.99 -42.68
CA GLY A 469 41.86 14.43 -43.84
C GLY A 469 40.92 14.03 -44.98
N MET A 470 41.43 13.37 -46.04
CA MET A 470 40.66 13.12 -47.30
C MET A 470 39.49 12.13 -47.18
N ALA A 471 39.36 11.34 -46.14
CA ALA A 471 38.24 10.40 -45.91
C ALA A 471 38.01 10.17 -44.41
N ASN A 472 37.82 11.23 -43.67
CA ASN A 472 37.62 11.15 -42.21
C ASN A 472 36.14 10.94 -41.87
N GLN A 473 35.89 10.07 -40.94
CA GLN A 473 34.54 9.79 -40.43
C GLN A 473 34.54 9.88 -38.90
N ASP A 474 33.62 10.65 -38.38
CA ASP A 474 33.34 10.63 -36.96
C ASP A 474 32.58 9.34 -36.61
N GLY A 475 32.74 8.87 -35.41
CA GLY A 475 31.95 7.77 -34.89
C GLY A 475 30.50 8.18 -34.61
N ASP A 476 29.58 7.26 -34.78
CA ASP A 476 28.17 7.50 -34.43
C ASP A 476 27.97 7.54 -32.92
N GLY A 477 27.05 8.39 -32.45
CA GLY A 477 26.63 8.38 -31.06
C GLY A 477 25.87 7.07 -30.73
N GLY A 478 26.01 6.58 -29.49
CA GLY A 478 25.27 5.44 -29.03
C GLY A 478 23.79 5.76 -28.79
N ASP A 479 22.91 4.76 -28.97
CA ASP A 479 21.49 4.89 -28.64
C ASP A 479 21.27 5.04 -27.14
N GLY A 480 20.30 5.83 -26.72
CA GLY A 480 19.85 5.89 -25.33
C GLY A 480 19.12 4.61 -24.91
N GLY A 481 19.26 4.22 -23.66
CA GLY A 481 18.49 3.11 -23.08
C GLY A 481 17.00 3.44 -22.92
N ASN A 482 16.14 2.44 -22.96
CA ASN A 482 14.70 2.58 -22.71
C ASN A 482 14.42 2.84 -21.22
N GLY A 483 13.40 3.64 -20.90
CA GLY A 483 12.86 3.71 -19.55
C GLY A 483 12.25 2.38 -19.14
N GLY A 484 12.38 2.03 -17.85
CA GLY A 484 11.69 0.86 -17.29
C GLY A 484 10.19 1.07 -17.20
N ASP A 485 9.43 0.01 -17.41
CA ASP A 485 7.98 0.02 -17.20
C ASP A 485 7.63 0.26 -15.73
N GLY A 486 6.48 0.89 -15.45
CA GLY A 486 5.93 0.96 -14.11
C GLY A 486 5.62 -0.44 -13.56
N GLY A 487 5.68 -0.58 -12.24
CA GLY A 487 5.25 -1.81 -11.57
C GLY A 487 3.77 -2.07 -11.82
N ALA A 488 3.39 -3.35 -11.90
CA ALA A 488 1.98 -3.73 -12.02
C ALA A 488 1.17 -3.24 -10.82
N GLY A 489 0.00 -2.64 -11.06
CA GLY A 489 -0.98 -2.38 -10.01
C GLY A 489 -1.48 -3.68 -9.40
N GLY A 490 -1.84 -3.67 -8.11
CA GLY A 490 -2.51 -4.79 -7.48
C GLY A 490 -3.93 -4.97 -8.04
N ALA A 491 -4.41 -6.19 -8.19
CA ALA A 491 -5.81 -6.43 -8.53
C ALA A 491 -6.73 -5.98 -7.38
N GLY A 492 -7.91 -5.46 -7.69
CA GLY A 492 -8.96 -5.23 -6.70
C GLY A 492 -9.39 -6.53 -6.02
N GLY A 493 -9.76 -6.46 -4.73
CA GLY A 493 -10.31 -7.58 -4.01
C GLY A 493 -11.70 -7.96 -4.54
N VAL A 494 -12.01 -9.25 -4.56
CA VAL A 494 -13.34 -9.72 -4.99
C VAL A 494 -14.42 -9.24 -4.03
N GLY A 495 -15.57 -8.81 -4.55
CA GLY A 495 -16.75 -8.49 -3.76
C GLY A 495 -17.33 -9.75 -3.08
N GLY A 496 -17.89 -9.61 -1.88
CA GLY A 496 -18.58 -10.69 -1.20
C GLY A 496 -19.92 -11.01 -1.86
N ASN A 497 -20.32 -12.28 -1.88
CA ASN A 497 -21.66 -12.67 -2.33
C ASN A 497 -22.73 -12.21 -1.34
N GLY A 498 -23.90 -11.82 -1.86
CA GLY A 498 -25.07 -11.57 -1.02
C GLY A 498 -25.56 -12.84 -0.33
N GLY A 499 -26.15 -12.69 0.85
CA GLY A 499 -26.75 -13.80 1.59
C GLY A 499 -28.04 -14.29 0.93
N THR A 500 -28.36 -15.55 1.13
CA THR A 500 -29.62 -16.13 0.65
C THR A 500 -30.80 -15.65 1.50
N GLY A 501 -31.95 -15.39 0.86
CA GLY A 501 -33.19 -15.13 1.58
C GLY A 501 -33.65 -16.36 2.35
N GLY A 502 -34.31 -16.18 3.51
CA GLY A 502 -34.90 -17.25 4.30
C GLY A 502 -36.17 -17.79 3.65
N ALA A 503 -36.48 -19.06 3.89
CA ALA A 503 -37.73 -19.66 3.43
C ALA A 503 -38.93 -19.06 4.16
N GLY A 504 -40.05 -18.81 3.44
CA GLY A 504 -41.33 -18.45 4.06
C GLY A 504 -42.04 -19.64 4.71
N GLY A 505 -43.04 -19.36 5.57
CA GLY A 505 -43.94 -20.37 6.11
C GLY A 505 -44.96 -20.87 5.08
N LEU A 506 -45.89 -21.75 5.50
CA LEU A 506 -46.88 -22.34 4.60
C LEU A 506 -47.71 -21.30 3.84
N PHE A 507 -48.02 -20.18 4.45
CA PHE A 507 -48.75 -19.04 3.87
C PHE A 507 -47.88 -17.77 3.80
N GLY A 508 -46.57 -17.90 3.91
CA GLY A 508 -45.61 -16.80 3.87
C GLY A 508 -44.73 -16.81 2.60
N GLN A 509 -44.18 -15.68 2.25
CA GLN A 509 -43.20 -15.53 1.15
C GLN A 509 -41.77 -15.77 1.64
N SER A 510 -40.93 -16.29 0.77
CA SER A 510 -39.49 -16.34 1.05
C SER A 510 -38.88 -14.92 1.03
N GLY A 511 -37.85 -14.71 1.82
CA GLY A 511 -37.09 -13.47 1.82
C GLY A 511 -36.33 -13.28 0.51
N SER A 512 -36.06 -12.04 0.14
CA SER A 512 -35.20 -11.72 -1.00
C SER A 512 -33.75 -12.08 -0.68
N PRO A 513 -32.95 -12.51 -1.68
CA PRO A 513 -31.52 -12.61 -1.51
C PRO A 513 -30.90 -11.20 -1.38
N GLY A 514 -29.77 -11.10 -0.70
CA GLY A 514 -28.95 -9.88 -0.69
C GLY A 514 -28.22 -9.67 -2.01
N SER A 515 -27.85 -8.44 -2.32
CA SER A 515 -27.01 -8.10 -3.47
C SER A 515 -25.54 -8.55 -3.22
N GLY A 516 -24.84 -8.93 -4.28
CA GLY A 516 -23.39 -9.15 -4.21
C GLY A 516 -22.65 -7.83 -4.10
N GLY A 517 -21.50 -7.84 -3.45
CA GLY A 517 -20.55 -6.72 -3.48
C GLY A 517 -19.94 -6.59 -4.89
N TYR A 518 -19.65 -5.37 -5.31
CA TYR A 518 -19.03 -5.11 -6.60
C TYR A 518 -17.51 -5.30 -6.50
N LEU A 519 -16.89 -5.72 -7.64
CA LEU A 519 -15.48 -5.44 -7.90
C LEU A 519 -15.40 -3.92 -8.13
N LEU A 520 -14.52 -3.24 -7.42
CA LEU A 520 -14.13 -1.90 -7.85
C LEU A 520 -13.29 -2.11 -9.11
N ASP A 521 -13.75 -1.56 -10.25
CA ASP A 521 -13.05 -1.63 -11.53
C ASP A 521 -11.61 -1.16 -11.35
N GLU A 522 -10.69 -1.84 -12.05
CA GLU A 522 -9.29 -1.42 -12.12
C GLU A 522 -9.21 0.09 -12.42
N PRO A 523 -8.36 0.85 -11.69
CA PRO A 523 -8.10 2.22 -12.07
C PRO A 523 -7.60 2.23 -13.52
N PRO A 524 -8.01 3.20 -14.35
CA PRO A 524 -7.59 3.26 -15.74
C PRO A 524 -6.06 3.25 -15.80
N ASP A 525 -5.53 2.35 -16.63
CA ASP A 525 -4.11 2.22 -16.91
C ASP A 525 -3.53 3.59 -17.31
N MET A 526 -2.92 4.26 -16.34
CA MET A 526 -2.22 5.54 -16.55
C MET A 526 -0.79 5.25 -17.00
N THR A 527 -0.64 4.57 -18.12
CA THR A 527 0.63 4.59 -18.84
C THR A 527 0.76 5.96 -19.53
N PRO A 528 1.65 6.84 -19.09
CA PRO A 528 1.98 8.00 -19.91
C PRO A 528 2.82 7.51 -21.08
N SER A 529 2.20 7.38 -22.24
CA SER A 529 2.94 7.32 -23.49
C SER A 529 3.56 8.69 -23.73
N PHE A 530 4.83 8.83 -23.41
CA PHE A 530 5.62 9.95 -23.91
C PHE A 530 6.18 9.58 -25.30
N PRO A 531 6.07 10.53 -26.27
CA PRO A 531 6.60 10.36 -27.61
C PRO A 531 8.13 10.36 -27.62
#